data_a190fa06ef9351a065b7c334cf1ae0b9
#
_entry.id   a190fa06ef9351a065b7c334cf1ae0b9
#
_cell.length_a   1.000
_cell.length_b   1.000
_cell.length_c   1.000
_cell.angle_alpha   90.00
_cell.angle_beta   90.00
_cell.angle_gamma   90.00
#
_symmetry.space_group_name_H-M   'P 1'
#
loop_
_entity.id
_entity.type
_entity.pdbx_description
1 polymer ?
#
loop_
_entity_poly.entity_id
_entity_poly.type
_entity_poly.pdbx_seq_one_letter_code
_entity_poly.pdbx_strand_id
1 'polypeptide(L)'
;YSIDRYRRFAEVCKQHKCKVTAIEAGSKIPNFQTGSTIWKKYISHFDGIDGLFTADVTAAVCMKMLQKKGIKIPKKLKVVGYDGLDFTRFLTPELTTVRQNVPEIAKRSVDTVIRMIDGKKIEEMEQIVDVTFRKGEST
;
A
#
# COMPACT_ATOMS: atom_id res chain seq x y z
N TYR A 1 -8.59 -8.94 -1.06
CA TYR A 1 -8.33 -7.50 -1.25
C TYR A 1 -6.85 -7.18 -1.49
N SER A 2 -5.93 -7.66 -0.67
CA SER A 2 -4.48 -7.49 -0.92
C SER A 2 -3.96 -8.38 -2.05
N ILE A 3 -4.58 -9.53 -2.27
CA ILE A 3 -4.23 -10.47 -3.34
C ILE A 3 -4.54 -9.87 -4.72
N ASP A 4 -5.67 -9.20 -4.88
CA ASP A 4 -6.04 -8.61 -6.17
C ASP A 4 -5.15 -7.43 -6.54
N ARG A 5 -4.79 -6.59 -5.55
CA ARG A 5 -3.78 -5.55 -5.76
C ARG A 5 -2.44 -6.13 -6.23
N TYR A 6 -2.00 -7.20 -5.58
CA TYR A 6 -0.76 -7.88 -5.97
C TYR A 6 -0.84 -8.42 -7.39
N ARG A 7 -1.93 -9.12 -7.75
CA ARG A 7 -2.11 -9.67 -9.10
C ARG A 7 -2.03 -8.59 -10.16
N ARG A 8 -2.76 -7.48 -9.99
CA ARG A 8 -2.75 -6.36 -10.93
C ARG A 8 -1.40 -5.67 -11.01
N PHE A 9 -0.74 -5.46 -9.88
CA PHE A 9 0.63 -4.94 -9.86
C PHE A 9 1.59 -5.85 -10.62
N ALA A 10 1.55 -7.16 -10.38
CA ALA A 10 2.40 -8.13 -11.04
C ALA A 10 2.16 -8.21 -12.56
N GLU A 11 0.89 -8.12 -13.00
CA GLU A 11 0.53 -8.06 -14.43
C GLU A 11 1.18 -6.85 -15.12
N VAL A 12 1.05 -5.66 -14.53
CA VAL A 12 1.65 -4.44 -15.09
C VAL A 12 3.17 -4.53 -15.10
N CYS A 13 3.78 -5.00 -14.02
CA CYS A 13 5.22 -5.22 -13.98
C CYS A 13 5.70 -6.18 -15.08
N LYS A 14 4.95 -7.26 -15.34
CA LYS A 14 5.26 -8.21 -16.42
C LYS A 14 5.22 -7.55 -17.80
N GLN A 15 4.22 -6.68 -18.05
CA GLN A 15 4.12 -5.92 -19.31
C GLN A 15 5.35 -5.03 -19.53
N HIS A 16 5.90 -4.47 -18.45
CA HIS A 16 7.11 -3.64 -18.46
C HIS A 16 8.41 -4.44 -18.29
N LYS A 17 8.37 -5.78 -18.35
CA LYS A 17 9.53 -6.67 -18.18
C LYS A 17 10.23 -6.51 -16.82
N CYS A 18 9.51 -6.03 -15.79
CA CYS A 18 10.03 -5.91 -14.44
C CYS A 18 9.93 -7.25 -13.69
N LYS A 19 10.98 -7.60 -12.96
CA LYS A 19 10.95 -8.75 -12.06
C LYS A 19 10.20 -8.37 -10.78
N VAL A 20 9.27 -9.21 -10.35
CA VAL A 20 8.50 -9.02 -9.13
C VAL A 20 8.79 -10.12 -8.13
N THR A 21 9.02 -9.74 -6.88
CA THR A 21 9.12 -10.66 -5.75
C THR A 21 8.06 -10.29 -4.73
N ALA A 22 7.16 -11.22 -4.42
CA ALA A 22 6.19 -11.05 -3.35
C ALA A 22 6.78 -11.45 -2.00
N ILE A 23 6.59 -10.62 -0.99
CA ILE A 23 6.94 -10.94 0.40
C ILE A 23 5.64 -11.06 1.19
N GLU A 24 5.29 -12.28 1.59
CA GLU A 24 4.12 -12.53 2.41
C GLU A 24 4.48 -12.39 3.90
N ALA A 25 3.95 -11.36 4.53
CA ALA A 25 4.19 -11.10 5.96
C ALA A 25 3.35 -12.00 6.89
N GLY A 26 2.48 -12.86 6.33
CA GLY A 26 1.53 -13.69 7.09
C GLY A 26 0.43 -12.86 7.76
N SER A 27 -0.34 -13.50 8.66
CA SER A 27 -1.45 -12.85 9.38
C SER A 27 -0.99 -11.83 10.44
N LYS A 28 0.29 -11.79 10.75
CA LYS A 28 0.86 -10.81 11.68
C LYS A 28 1.28 -9.57 10.90
N ILE A 29 0.33 -8.69 10.64
CA ILE A 29 0.61 -7.37 10.07
C ILE A 29 1.61 -6.67 11.00
N PRO A 30 2.77 -6.21 10.48
CA PRO A 30 3.71 -5.45 11.28
C PRO A 30 3.02 -4.17 11.76
N ASN A 31 2.70 -4.09 13.02
CA ASN A 31 2.35 -2.82 13.64
C ASN A 31 3.65 -2.10 14.06
N PHE A 32 3.54 -0.84 14.48
CA PHE A 32 4.72 -0.06 14.90
C PHE A 32 5.48 -0.71 16.07
N GLN A 33 4.84 -1.57 16.87
CA GLN A 33 5.45 -2.25 18.00
C GLN A 33 6.19 -3.54 17.61
N THR A 34 5.62 -4.34 16.70
CA THR A 34 6.20 -5.63 16.27
C THR A 34 7.05 -5.50 15.00
N GLY A 35 6.94 -4.37 14.27
CA GLY A 35 7.56 -4.17 12.97
C GLY A 35 9.06 -4.44 12.93
N SER A 36 9.80 -4.05 13.97
CA SER A 36 11.26 -4.20 13.98
C SER A 36 11.75 -5.66 13.99
N THR A 37 11.02 -6.55 14.62
CA THR A 37 11.43 -7.96 14.77
C THR A 37 11.06 -8.79 13.53
N ILE A 38 9.87 -8.57 12.99
CA ILE A 38 9.39 -9.29 11.80
C ILE A 38 10.21 -8.87 10.58
N TRP A 39 10.51 -7.57 10.44
CA TRP A 39 11.23 -7.05 9.29
C TRP A 39 12.72 -7.42 9.27
N LYS A 40 13.35 -7.66 10.42
CA LYS A 40 14.73 -8.20 10.44
C LYS A 40 14.83 -9.51 9.66
N LYS A 41 13.78 -10.33 9.67
CA LYS A 41 13.70 -11.59 8.91
C LYS A 41 13.64 -11.35 7.39
N TYR A 42 12.99 -10.27 6.95
CA TYR A 42 12.74 -10.03 5.53
C TYR A 42 13.70 -9.04 4.89
N ILE A 43 14.58 -8.43 5.67
CA ILE A 43 15.41 -7.33 5.17
C ILE A 43 16.40 -7.75 4.08
N SER A 44 16.83 -9.01 4.05
CA SER A 44 17.66 -9.57 2.98
C SER A 44 16.90 -9.66 1.64
N HIS A 45 15.57 -9.67 1.64
CA HIS A 45 14.77 -9.68 0.42
C HIS A 45 14.79 -8.33 -0.32
N PHE A 46 15.30 -7.29 0.32
CA PHE A 46 15.44 -5.95 -0.28
C PHE A 46 16.77 -5.77 -1.03
N ASP A 47 17.65 -6.75 -1.00
CA ASP A 47 18.90 -6.69 -1.74
C ASP A 47 18.61 -6.85 -3.24
N GLY A 48 19.12 -5.89 -4.03
CA GLY A 48 18.98 -5.90 -5.49
C GLY A 48 17.63 -5.48 -6.04
N ILE A 49 16.69 -4.98 -5.20
CA ILE A 49 15.45 -4.36 -5.68
C ILE A 49 15.62 -2.84 -5.80
N ASP A 50 14.87 -2.23 -6.72
CA ASP A 50 14.85 -0.80 -7.01
C ASP A 50 13.50 -0.14 -6.71
N GLY A 51 12.44 -0.94 -6.48
CA GLY A 51 11.10 -0.47 -6.14
C GLY A 51 10.40 -1.31 -5.10
N LEU A 52 9.63 -0.67 -4.23
CA LEU A 52 8.76 -1.29 -3.22
C LEU A 52 7.35 -0.72 -3.34
N PHE A 53 6.36 -1.60 -3.41
CA PHE A 53 4.94 -1.24 -3.33
C PHE A 53 4.26 -2.01 -2.18
N THR A 54 3.63 -1.29 -1.26
CA THR A 54 2.95 -1.91 -0.10
C THR A 54 1.98 -0.92 0.56
N ALA A 55 1.21 -1.35 1.59
CA ALA A 55 0.35 -0.45 2.37
C ALA A 55 1.18 0.63 3.11
N ASP A 56 0.61 1.81 3.34
CA ASP A 56 1.31 2.98 3.90
C ASP A 56 2.02 2.71 5.22
N VAL A 57 1.36 2.02 6.16
CA VAL A 57 1.96 1.68 7.45
C VAL A 57 3.18 0.78 7.27
N THR A 58 3.07 -0.21 6.40
CA THR A 58 4.16 -1.12 6.06
C THR A 58 5.30 -0.38 5.36
N ALA A 59 4.98 0.51 4.42
CA ALA A 59 5.96 1.36 3.73
C ALA A 59 6.77 2.20 4.72
N ALA A 60 6.11 2.84 5.68
CA ALA A 60 6.77 3.66 6.70
C ALA A 60 7.76 2.84 7.55
N VAL A 61 7.37 1.65 7.97
CA VAL A 61 8.26 0.73 8.72
C VAL A 61 9.45 0.31 7.86
N CYS A 62 9.21 -0.09 6.60
CA CYS A 62 10.27 -0.47 5.66
C CYS A 62 11.25 0.68 5.43
N MET A 63 10.75 1.88 5.12
CA MET A 63 11.58 3.06 4.89
C MET A 63 12.50 3.34 6.08
N LYS A 64 11.95 3.38 7.29
CA LYS A 64 12.71 3.61 8.51
C LYS A 64 13.84 2.57 8.69
N MET A 65 13.56 1.30 8.42
CA MET A 65 14.54 0.24 8.62
C MET A 65 15.61 0.21 7.54
N LEU A 66 15.23 0.44 6.29
CA LEU A 66 16.14 0.50 5.16
C LEU A 66 17.09 1.70 5.27
N GLN A 67 16.57 2.85 5.69
CA GLN A 67 17.37 4.05 5.97
C GLN A 67 18.38 3.81 7.10
N LYS A 68 18.01 3.10 8.18
CA LYS A 68 18.95 2.69 9.23
C LYS A 68 20.08 1.79 8.72
N LYS A 69 19.87 1.08 7.60
CA LYS A 69 20.90 0.32 6.88
C LYS A 69 21.68 1.15 5.85
N GLY A 70 21.43 2.45 5.78
CA GLY A 70 22.11 3.34 4.83
C GLY A 70 21.53 3.32 3.41
N ILE A 71 20.39 2.65 3.19
CA ILE A 71 19.74 2.66 1.88
C ILE A 71 19.05 4.01 1.66
N LYS A 72 19.48 4.71 0.61
CA LYS A 72 18.96 6.04 0.28
C LYS A 72 17.67 5.93 -0.53
N ILE A 73 16.60 6.50 -0.01
CA ILE A 73 15.29 6.63 -0.66
C ILE A 73 15.15 8.09 -1.11
N PRO A 74 14.81 8.38 -2.36
CA PRO A 74 14.48 7.47 -3.46
C PRO A 74 15.67 7.00 -4.31
N LYS A 75 16.90 7.46 -4.06
CA LYS A 75 18.06 7.29 -4.95
C LYS A 75 18.38 5.81 -5.26
N LYS A 76 18.35 4.96 -4.24
CA LYS A 76 18.67 3.53 -4.38
C LYS A 76 17.40 2.67 -4.45
N LEU A 77 16.37 3.02 -3.73
CA LEU A 77 15.09 2.32 -3.68
C LEU A 77 13.95 3.34 -3.71
N LYS A 78 13.03 3.17 -4.65
CA LYS A 78 11.79 3.94 -4.70
C LYS A 78 10.70 3.23 -3.92
N VAL A 79 9.87 3.98 -3.20
CA VAL A 79 8.81 3.41 -2.36
C VAL A 79 7.48 4.06 -2.71
N VAL A 80 6.48 3.21 -2.97
CA VAL A 80 5.10 3.64 -3.18
C VAL A 80 4.21 2.97 -2.14
N GLY A 81 3.42 3.76 -1.44
CA GLY A 81 2.41 3.32 -0.50
C GLY A 81 1.04 3.07 -1.15
N TYR A 82 0.13 2.53 -0.36
CA TYR A 82 -1.29 2.41 -0.67
C TYR A 82 -2.07 2.67 0.62
N ASP A 83 -3.14 3.41 0.52
CA ASP A 83 -4.19 3.84 1.42
C ASP A 83 -4.33 5.37 1.45
N GLY A 84 -3.24 6.14 1.31
CA GLY A 84 -3.22 7.60 1.28
C GLY A 84 -3.38 8.23 2.66
N LEU A 85 -2.86 7.59 3.70
CA LEU A 85 -2.95 8.05 5.07
C LEU A 85 -2.17 9.36 5.29
N ASP A 86 -2.73 10.28 6.08
CA ASP A 86 -2.15 11.62 6.22
C ASP A 86 -0.78 11.64 6.93
N PHE A 87 -0.53 10.69 7.84
CA PHE A 87 0.78 10.61 8.51
C PHE A 87 1.95 10.41 7.54
N THR A 88 1.70 9.91 6.34
CA THR A 88 2.75 9.67 5.33
C THR A 88 3.39 10.96 4.82
N ARG A 89 2.73 12.10 5.01
CA ARG A 89 3.27 13.45 4.73
C ARG A 89 4.39 13.85 5.68
N PHE A 90 4.43 13.27 6.87
CA PHE A 90 5.44 13.56 7.90
C PHE A 90 6.63 12.60 7.84
N LEU A 91 6.66 11.69 6.88
CA LEU A 91 7.82 10.83 6.64
C LEU A 91 8.91 11.61 5.91
N THR A 92 10.15 11.21 6.10
CA THR A 92 11.30 11.76 5.39
C THR A 92 12.04 10.64 4.67
N PRO A 93 12.01 10.62 3.31
CA PRO A 93 11.22 11.47 2.42
C PRO A 93 9.71 11.27 2.54
N GLU A 94 8.90 12.27 2.13
CA GLU A 94 7.43 12.13 2.07
C GLU A 94 7.05 10.95 1.17
N LEU A 95 6.13 10.10 1.64
CA LEU A 95 5.75 8.88 0.92
C LEU A 95 4.82 9.20 -0.25
N THR A 96 5.22 8.79 -1.44
CA THR A 96 4.32 8.68 -2.60
C THR A 96 3.33 7.55 -2.34
N THR A 97 2.01 7.81 -2.50
CA THR A 97 0.98 6.80 -2.17
C THR A 97 -0.24 6.90 -3.07
N VAL A 98 -0.93 5.77 -3.24
CA VAL A 98 -2.26 5.70 -3.84
C VAL A 98 -3.29 5.97 -2.75
N ARG A 99 -4.05 7.06 -2.90
CA ARG A 99 -5.06 7.49 -1.94
C ARG A 99 -6.44 6.97 -2.30
N GLN A 100 -7.06 6.26 -1.37
CA GLN A 100 -8.46 5.84 -1.46
C GLN A 100 -9.40 7.02 -1.23
N ASN A 101 -10.51 7.06 -1.95
CA ASN A 101 -11.58 8.05 -1.72
C ASN A 101 -12.50 7.56 -0.58
N VAL A 102 -11.97 7.61 0.65
CA VAL A 102 -12.68 7.13 1.85
C VAL A 102 -14.05 7.78 2.05
N PRO A 103 -14.25 9.11 1.83
CA PRO A 103 -15.58 9.73 1.95
C PRO A 103 -16.59 9.10 0.98
N GLU A 104 -16.22 8.87 -0.27
CA GLU A 104 -17.12 8.28 -1.26
C GLU A 104 -17.40 6.80 -0.96
N ILE A 105 -16.38 6.05 -0.51
CA ILE A 105 -16.56 4.66 -0.05
C ILE A 105 -17.55 4.61 1.12
N ALA A 106 -17.37 5.47 2.12
CA ALA A 106 -18.25 5.53 3.29
C ALA A 106 -19.68 5.89 2.89
N LYS A 107 -19.86 6.92 2.05
CA LYS A 107 -21.18 7.34 1.55
C LYS A 107 -21.91 6.20 0.86
N ARG A 108 -21.27 5.56 -0.14
CA ARG A 108 -21.88 4.43 -0.88
C ARG A 108 -22.21 3.25 0.03
N SER A 109 -21.34 2.97 0.98
CA SER A 109 -21.58 1.88 1.95
C SER A 109 -22.83 2.15 2.79
N VAL A 110 -22.97 3.37 3.35
CA VAL A 110 -24.13 3.76 4.15
C VAL A 110 -25.41 3.75 3.30
N ASP A 111 -25.37 4.35 2.11
CA ASP A 111 -26.52 4.38 1.17
C ASP A 111 -26.98 2.95 0.84
N THR A 112 -26.03 2.05 0.61
CA THR A 112 -26.34 0.64 0.33
C THR A 112 -27.02 -0.04 1.53
N VAL A 113 -26.48 0.15 2.73
CA VAL A 113 -27.06 -0.44 3.97
C VAL A 113 -28.48 0.09 4.21
N ILE A 114 -28.72 1.40 4.05
CA ILE A 114 -30.06 2.00 4.21
C ILE A 114 -31.04 1.38 3.20
N ARG A 115 -30.64 1.26 1.91
CA ARG A 115 -31.48 0.61 0.89
C ARG A 115 -31.81 -0.83 1.24
N MET A 116 -30.86 -1.59 1.80
CA MET A 116 -31.11 -2.96 2.26
C MET A 116 -32.10 -3.02 3.42
N ILE A 117 -32.00 -2.11 4.39
CA ILE A 117 -32.93 -2.00 5.51
C ILE A 117 -34.34 -1.68 5.00
N ASP A 118 -34.47 -0.80 4.02
CA ASP A 118 -35.75 -0.43 3.38
C ASP A 118 -36.34 -1.54 2.48
N GLY A 119 -35.69 -2.69 2.38
CA GLY A 119 -36.12 -3.80 1.50
C GLY A 119 -35.97 -3.51 0.01
N LYS A 120 -35.21 -2.48 -0.37
CA LYS A 120 -34.96 -2.12 -1.77
C LYS A 120 -33.95 -3.06 -2.40
N LYS A 121 -34.18 -3.43 -3.65
CA LYS A 121 -33.23 -4.24 -4.43
C LYS A 121 -31.90 -3.48 -4.62
N ILE A 122 -30.81 -4.18 -4.39
CA ILE A 122 -29.46 -3.71 -4.76
C ILE A 122 -29.16 -4.23 -6.15
N GLU A 123 -29.02 -3.31 -7.09
CA GLU A 123 -28.78 -3.65 -8.51
C GLU A 123 -27.32 -3.97 -8.77
N GLU A 124 -26.40 -3.22 -8.11
CA GLU A 124 -24.95 -3.42 -8.24
C GLU A 124 -24.40 -3.97 -6.92
N MET A 125 -24.01 -5.24 -6.93
CA MET A 125 -23.38 -5.90 -5.79
C MET A 125 -21.90 -5.52 -5.63
N GLU A 126 -21.27 -5.03 -6.69
CA GLU A 126 -19.90 -4.56 -6.70
C GLU A 126 -19.84 -3.10 -7.18
N GLN A 127 -19.30 -2.22 -6.35
CA GLN A 127 -19.16 -0.80 -6.67
C GLN A 127 -17.68 -0.42 -6.66
N ILE A 128 -17.23 0.15 -7.76
CA ILE A 128 -15.85 0.63 -7.91
C ILE A 128 -15.81 2.12 -7.56
N VAL A 129 -14.86 2.48 -6.69
CA VAL A 129 -14.56 3.86 -6.35
C VAL A 129 -13.12 4.18 -6.78
N ASP A 130 -12.99 5.26 -7.54
CA ASP A 130 -11.69 5.70 -8.05
C ASP A 130 -10.74 6.09 -6.92
N VAL A 131 -9.46 5.83 -7.16
CA VAL A 131 -8.36 6.24 -6.31
C VAL A 131 -7.59 7.39 -6.94
N THR A 132 -6.83 8.14 -6.14
CA THR A 132 -5.95 9.20 -6.63
C THR A 132 -4.49 8.88 -6.30
N PHE A 133 -3.59 9.36 -7.16
CA PHE A 133 -2.16 9.21 -6.91
C PHE A 133 -1.63 10.49 -6.25
N ARG A 134 -1.06 10.36 -5.06
CA ARG A 134 -0.38 11.47 -4.37
C ARG A 134 1.12 11.26 -4.46
N LYS A 135 1.75 12.10 -5.27
CA LYS A 135 3.21 12.11 -5.40
C LYS A 135 3.83 12.77 -4.16
N GLY A 136 4.77 12.07 -3.53
CA GLY A 136 5.68 12.57 -2.52
C GLY A 136 7.12 12.56 -3.04
N GLU A 137 8.06 12.41 -2.12
CA GLU A 137 9.50 12.46 -2.39
C GLU A 137 10.17 11.07 -2.45
N SER A 138 9.40 10.00 -2.16
CA SER A 138 9.94 8.63 -2.07
C SER A 138 10.07 7.90 -3.42
N THR A 139 9.75 8.60 -4.55
CA THR A 139 9.90 8.07 -5.92
C THR A 139 10.66 8.98 -6.84
#